data_40c83431ffd176d3f6ff070648f73607
#
_entry.id   40c83431ffd176d3f6ff070648f73607
#
_cell.length_a   1.000
_cell.length_b   1.000
_cell.length_c   1.000
_cell.angle_alpha   90.00
_cell.angle_beta   90.00
_cell.angle_gamma   90.00
#
_symmetry.space_group_name_H-M   'P 1'
#
loop_
_entity.id
_entity.type
_entity.pdbx_description
1 polymer ?
#
loop_
_entity_poly.entity_id
_entity_poly.type
_entity_poly.pdbx_seq_one_letter_code
_entity_poly.pdbx_strand_id
1 'polypeptide(L)'
;MDLSAFQRRFALRVRSLREARGLRQEDLENFGLSWKSVQKVEYGQTDPKASTLLKLCAAFDVTLPELLTLDAPTRELAKPERTDG
;
A
#
# COMPACT_ATOMS: atom_id res chain seq x y z
N MET A 1 -15.53 -11.65 -0.37
CA MET A 1 -14.82 -10.93 0.71
C MET A 1 -15.64 -9.70 1.06
N ASP A 2 -16.00 -9.54 2.32
CA ASP A 2 -16.76 -8.35 2.71
C ASP A 2 -15.80 -7.17 2.96
N LEU A 3 -16.36 -6.00 3.22
CA LEU A 3 -15.55 -4.80 3.42
C LEU A 3 -14.58 -4.95 4.59
N SER A 4 -15.02 -5.54 5.67
CA SER A 4 -14.18 -5.69 6.85
C SER A 4 -12.95 -6.56 6.54
N ALA A 5 -13.15 -7.67 5.84
CA ALA A 5 -12.05 -8.53 5.43
C ALA A 5 -11.10 -7.80 4.48
N PHE A 6 -11.68 -7.03 3.54
CA PHE A 6 -10.87 -6.24 2.62
C PHE A 6 -10.00 -5.25 3.40
N GLN A 7 -10.60 -4.52 4.33
CA GLN A 7 -9.87 -3.50 5.09
C GLN A 7 -8.69 -4.10 5.85
N ARG A 8 -8.88 -5.27 6.45
CA ARG A 8 -7.79 -5.93 7.18
C ARG A 8 -6.66 -6.34 6.25
N ARG A 9 -7.00 -6.94 5.12
CA ARG A 9 -5.98 -7.40 4.17
C ARG A 9 -5.29 -6.25 3.48
N PHE A 10 -6.05 -5.21 3.14
CA PHE A 10 -5.50 -4.04 2.50
C PHE A 10 -4.54 -3.31 3.45
N ALA A 11 -4.90 -3.25 4.73
CA ALA A 11 -4.04 -2.63 5.74
C ALA A 11 -2.67 -3.31 5.76
N LEU A 12 -2.66 -4.63 5.77
CA LEU A 12 -1.41 -5.38 5.76
C LEU A 12 -0.64 -5.17 4.46
N ARG A 13 -1.35 -5.13 3.34
CA ARG A 13 -0.72 -4.92 2.05
C ARG A 13 -0.02 -3.57 1.99
N VAL A 14 -0.72 -2.52 2.41
CA VAL A 14 -0.17 -1.16 2.39
C VAL A 14 1.06 -1.08 3.29
N ARG A 15 0.95 -1.62 4.50
CA ARG A 15 2.07 -1.59 5.42
C ARG A 15 3.26 -2.34 4.86
N SER A 16 3.05 -3.52 4.28
CA SER A 16 4.13 -4.31 3.72
C SER A 16 4.81 -3.60 2.57
N LEU A 17 4.02 -2.97 1.68
CA LEU A 17 4.59 -2.23 0.56
C LEU A 17 5.37 -1.01 1.05
N ARG A 18 4.83 -0.31 2.03
CA ARG A 18 5.51 0.85 2.60
C ARG A 18 6.86 0.45 3.19
N GLU A 19 6.86 -0.59 4.00
CA GLU A 19 8.08 -1.05 4.64
C GLU A 19 9.09 -1.59 3.63
N ALA A 20 8.60 -2.26 2.58
CA ALA A 20 9.49 -2.76 1.53
C ALA A 20 10.18 -1.63 0.78
N ARG A 21 9.55 -0.45 0.72
CA ARG A 21 10.17 0.72 0.09
C ARG A 21 10.98 1.55 1.08
N GLY A 22 11.07 1.14 2.33
CA GLY A 22 11.81 1.88 3.34
C GLY A 22 11.17 3.19 3.73
N LEU A 23 9.86 3.31 3.59
CA LEU A 23 9.14 4.56 3.86
C LEU A 23 8.49 4.52 5.24
N ARG A 24 8.52 5.66 5.92
CA ARG A 24 7.74 5.85 7.13
C ARG A 24 6.37 6.37 6.76
N GLN A 25 5.41 6.30 7.67
CA GLN A 25 4.08 6.84 7.41
C GLN A 25 4.14 8.30 7.01
N GLU A 26 4.99 9.08 7.69
CA GLU A 26 5.11 10.50 7.40
C GLU A 26 5.65 10.77 6.00
N ASP A 27 6.46 9.88 5.48
CA ASP A 27 7.06 10.09 4.15
C ASP A 27 5.99 10.13 3.06
N LEU A 28 4.83 9.56 3.31
CA LEU A 28 3.76 9.53 2.31
C LEU A 28 3.12 10.91 2.13
N GLU A 29 3.43 11.87 2.99
CA GLU A 29 2.97 13.24 2.78
C GLU A 29 3.54 13.82 1.50
N ASN A 30 4.69 13.36 1.07
CA ASN A 30 5.26 13.78 -0.20
C ASN A 30 4.40 13.37 -1.38
N PHE A 31 3.47 12.45 -1.16
CA PHE A 31 2.56 11.98 -2.22
C PHE A 31 1.12 12.44 -1.97
N GLY A 32 0.94 13.38 -1.05
CA GLY A 32 -0.39 13.94 -0.80
C GLY A 32 -1.23 13.16 0.20
N LEU A 33 -0.59 12.32 1.01
CA LEU A 33 -1.31 11.54 2.02
C LEU A 33 -0.81 11.94 3.39
N SER A 34 -1.71 12.44 4.24
CA SER A 34 -1.33 12.77 5.61
C SER A 34 -0.99 11.49 6.37
N TRP A 35 -0.09 11.58 7.34
CA TRP A 35 0.28 10.40 8.12
C TRP A 35 -0.93 9.82 8.86
N LYS A 36 -1.89 10.67 9.23
CA LYS A 36 -3.11 10.18 9.88
C LYS A 36 -3.95 9.34 8.93
N SER A 37 -4.03 9.74 7.67
CA SER A 37 -4.73 8.96 6.65
C SER A 37 -4.07 7.60 6.44
N VAL A 38 -2.74 7.60 6.36
CA VAL A 38 -1.98 6.35 6.21
C VAL A 38 -2.21 5.45 7.43
N GLN A 39 -2.20 6.04 8.62
CA GLN A 39 -2.40 5.29 9.84
C GLN A 39 -3.77 4.62 9.86
N LYS A 40 -4.82 5.36 9.45
CA LYS A 40 -6.16 4.77 9.40
C LYS A 40 -6.24 3.62 8.41
N VAL A 41 -5.58 3.73 7.26
CA VAL A 41 -5.54 2.66 6.28
C VAL A 41 -4.85 1.44 6.92
N GLU A 42 -3.72 1.65 7.56
CA GLU A 42 -2.92 0.56 8.11
C GLU A 42 -3.55 -0.08 9.35
N TYR A 43 -4.51 0.60 9.97
CA TYR A 43 -5.28 0.00 11.07
C TYR A 43 -6.54 -0.68 10.57
N GLY A 44 -6.81 -0.63 9.27
CA GLY A 44 -8.01 -1.25 8.72
C GLY A 44 -9.28 -0.51 9.10
N GLN A 45 -9.19 0.80 9.30
CA GLN A 45 -10.30 1.59 9.81
C GLN A 45 -10.98 2.48 8.78
N THR A 46 -10.60 2.36 7.52
CA THR A 46 -11.14 3.27 6.52
C THR A 46 -11.49 2.51 5.25
N ASP A 47 -12.46 3.06 4.54
CA ASP A 47 -12.80 2.64 3.18
C ASP A 47 -12.08 3.63 2.26
N PRO A 48 -10.94 3.24 1.67
CA PRO A 48 -10.10 4.21 0.97
C PRO A 48 -10.77 4.71 -0.30
N LYS A 49 -10.63 6.00 -0.53
CA LYS A 49 -11.14 6.62 -1.76
C LYS A 49 -10.23 6.26 -2.92
N ALA A 50 -10.76 6.36 -4.13
CA ALA A 50 -9.97 6.12 -5.33
C ALA A 50 -8.73 7.00 -5.37
N SER A 51 -8.87 8.28 -4.97
CA SER A 51 -7.71 9.17 -4.95
C SER A 51 -6.63 8.68 -3.99
N THR A 52 -7.02 8.12 -2.85
CA THR A 52 -6.07 7.55 -1.91
C THR A 52 -5.34 6.36 -2.54
N LEU A 53 -6.08 5.50 -3.22
CA LEU A 53 -5.47 4.34 -3.88
C LEU A 53 -4.42 4.77 -4.90
N LEU A 54 -4.73 5.78 -5.70
CA LEU A 54 -3.80 6.24 -6.71
C LEU A 54 -2.56 6.88 -6.10
N LYS A 55 -2.72 7.60 -4.99
CA LYS A 55 -1.58 8.18 -4.29
C LYS A 55 -0.68 7.10 -3.69
N LEU A 56 -1.28 6.03 -3.18
CA LEU A 56 -0.51 4.91 -2.67
C LEU A 56 0.26 4.22 -3.78
N CYS A 57 -0.35 4.07 -4.95
CA CYS A 57 0.35 3.50 -6.11
C CYS A 57 1.57 4.33 -6.46
N ALA A 58 1.43 5.65 -6.46
CA ALA A 58 2.56 6.53 -6.76
C ALA A 58 3.65 6.42 -5.71
N ALA A 59 3.26 6.37 -4.44
CA ALA A 59 4.22 6.31 -3.34
C ALA A 59 5.02 5.01 -3.38
N PHE A 60 4.37 3.90 -3.72
CA PHE A 60 5.02 2.58 -3.69
C PHE A 60 5.54 2.16 -5.05
N ASP A 61 5.29 2.96 -6.09
CA ASP A 61 5.71 2.65 -7.45
C ASP A 61 5.15 1.29 -7.88
N VAL A 62 3.86 1.12 -7.70
CA VAL A 62 3.14 -0.08 -8.13
C VAL A 62 1.92 0.31 -8.93
N THR A 63 1.41 -0.62 -9.71
CA THR A 63 0.14 -0.42 -10.43
C THR A 63 -1.01 -0.67 -9.46
N LEU A 64 -2.20 -0.25 -9.86
CA LEU A 64 -3.38 -0.49 -9.04
C LEU A 64 -3.65 -1.99 -8.85
N PRO A 65 -3.56 -2.83 -9.89
CA PRO A 65 -3.71 -4.26 -9.68
C PRO A 65 -2.68 -4.82 -8.69
N GLU A 66 -1.44 -4.34 -8.75
CA GLU A 66 -0.42 -4.78 -7.81
C GLU A 66 -0.75 -4.36 -6.39
N LEU A 67 -1.21 -3.13 -6.22
CA LEU A 67 -1.61 -2.66 -4.90
C LEU A 67 -2.71 -3.53 -4.32
N LEU A 68 -3.64 -3.98 -5.16
CA LEU A 68 -4.81 -4.73 -4.73
C LEU A 68 -4.61 -6.25 -4.78
N THR A 69 -3.40 -6.71 -5.04
CA THR A 69 -3.08 -8.15 -4.94
C THR A 69 -2.79 -8.45 -3.48
N LEU A 70 -3.85 -8.67 -2.71
CA LEU A 70 -3.77 -8.60 -1.26
C LEU A 70 -2.99 -9.74 -0.62
N ASP A 71 -2.94 -10.89 -1.29
CA ASP A 71 -2.26 -12.04 -0.71
C ASP A 71 -0.86 -12.29 -1.26
N ALA A 72 -0.37 -11.41 -2.15
CA ALA A 72 0.94 -11.62 -2.75
C ALA A 72 2.05 -11.27 -1.77
N PRO A 73 3.16 -12.03 -1.77
CA PRO A 73 4.30 -11.65 -0.97
C PRO A 73 4.86 -10.33 -1.45
N THR A 74 5.04 -9.41 -0.53
CA THR A 74 5.51 -8.07 -0.87
C THR A 74 6.90 -8.09 -1.48
N ARG A 75 7.75 -8.97 -0.98
CA ARG A 75 9.12 -8.99 -1.48
C ARG A 75 9.20 -9.35 -2.95
N GLU A 76 8.21 -10.05 -3.49
CA GLU A 76 8.20 -10.34 -4.92
C GLU A 76 8.03 -9.08 -5.74
N LEU A 77 7.25 -8.14 -5.24
CA LEU A 77 7.07 -6.86 -5.91
C LEU A 77 8.27 -5.96 -5.68
N ALA A 78 8.99 -6.16 -4.59
CA ALA A 78 10.13 -5.33 -4.28
C ALA A 78 11.40 -5.76 -4.98
N LYS A 79 11.36 -6.86 -5.72
CA LYS A 79 12.54 -7.36 -6.40
C LYS A 79 12.48 -7.01 -7.86
N PRO A 80 12.81 -5.81 -8.20
CA PRO A 80 12.65 -5.40 -9.57
C PRO A 80 13.57 -6.13 -10.50
N GLU A 81 14.62 -6.51 -9.96
CA GLU A 81 15.57 -7.04 -10.75
C GLU A 81 15.53 -8.38 -10.96
N ARG A 82 14.78 -8.90 -10.45
CA ARG A 82 14.80 -10.15 -10.67
C ARG A 82 14.85 -10.34 -11.97
N THR A 83 14.79 -9.69 -12.50
CA THR A 83 14.93 -9.93 -13.69
C THR A 83 15.98 -10.23 -14.24
N ASP A 84 16.60 -10.30 -13.93
CA ASP A 84 17.56 -10.46 -14.46
C ASP A 84 17.91 -11.06 -15.02
N GLY A 85 17.73 -11.14 -14.93
CA GLY A 85 18.20 -11.55 -15.54
C GLY A 85 18.42 -11.63 -15.56
#